data_b88736c7edabad620e4377c6d502e0f6
#
_entry.id   b88736c7edabad620e4377c6d502e0f6
#
_cell.length_a   1.000
_cell.length_b   1.000
_cell.length_c   1.000
_cell.angle_alpha   90.00
_cell.angle_beta   90.00
_cell.angle_gamma   90.00
#
_symmetry.space_group_name_H-M   'P 1'
#
loop_
_entity.id
_entity.type
_entity.pdbx_description
1 polymer ?
#
loop_
_entity_poly.entity_id
_entity_poly.type
_entity_poly.pdbx_seq_one_letter_code
_entity_poly.pdbx_strand_id
1 'polypeptide(L)'
;QPEDAACMIFTSGTTSLPKGILLSHEQLINNSRAMVEAMHWGVSDKMCITVPLFHCFGITAGVIACITGGMDMCLIPYFRTAHVWDAIDKYECTILNGVPSMFLALIRKPKYAGRQAPNLRSGIIAGSPCTPEDFLEICRRFPQMHLQPSYGQTETSPCIAIADWDDPNEVKAVSAGHVIEHVKARIVDFGTGKEVPAGKNGEIQVQGYNVMLGYYHLPEANAKVFTEDGWLRT
;
A
#
# COMPACT_ATOMS: atom_id res chain seq x y z
N GLN A 1 -24.20 -7.92 1.16
CA GLN A 1 -23.95 -7.38 2.51
C GLN A 1 -22.50 -6.88 2.58
N PRO A 2 -22.13 -6.01 3.55
CA PRO A 2 -20.75 -5.54 3.71
C PRO A 2 -19.71 -6.66 3.85
N GLU A 3 -20.10 -7.75 4.50
CA GLU A 3 -19.30 -8.94 4.79
C GLU A 3 -19.17 -9.89 3.60
N ASP A 4 -19.98 -9.72 2.55
CA ASP A 4 -19.92 -10.60 1.38
C ASP A 4 -18.59 -10.40 0.62
N ALA A 5 -18.07 -11.49 0.06
CA ALA A 5 -16.87 -11.44 -0.77
C ALA A 5 -17.10 -10.55 -2.00
N ALA A 6 -16.30 -9.49 -2.10
CA ALA A 6 -16.35 -8.53 -3.20
C ALA A 6 -15.37 -8.86 -4.32
N CYS A 7 -14.20 -9.39 -3.98
CA CYS A 7 -13.21 -9.79 -4.96
C CYS A 7 -12.34 -10.95 -4.48
N MET A 8 -11.70 -11.61 -5.45
CA MET A 8 -10.67 -12.61 -5.22
C MET A 8 -9.39 -12.14 -5.91
N ILE A 9 -8.31 -12.01 -5.13
CA ILE A 9 -6.99 -11.63 -5.65
C ILE A 9 -6.04 -12.80 -5.44
N PHE A 10 -5.31 -13.18 -6.51
CA PHE A 10 -4.34 -14.26 -6.43
C PHE A 10 -2.95 -13.76 -6.02
N THR A 11 -2.34 -14.43 -5.03
CA THR A 11 -0.93 -14.19 -4.71
C THR A 11 -0.04 -14.95 -5.67
N SER A 12 1.09 -14.33 -6.03
CA SER A 12 2.16 -14.96 -6.80
C SER A 12 3.06 -15.84 -5.93
N GLY A 13 2.49 -16.70 -5.06
CA GLY A 13 3.27 -17.51 -4.11
C GLY A 13 4.61 -17.98 -4.66
N THR A 14 5.70 -17.58 -4.02
CA THR A 14 7.08 -17.89 -4.45
C THR A 14 7.44 -19.36 -4.29
N THR A 15 6.62 -20.15 -3.59
CA THR A 15 6.91 -21.55 -3.20
C THR A 15 5.78 -22.52 -3.44
N SER A 16 4.59 -22.08 -3.90
CA SER A 16 3.40 -22.91 -4.07
C SER A 16 2.47 -22.36 -5.15
N LEU A 17 1.42 -23.12 -5.49
CA LEU A 17 0.36 -22.64 -6.37
C LEU A 17 -0.24 -21.33 -5.86
N PRO A 18 -0.63 -20.40 -6.76
CA PRO A 18 -1.28 -19.16 -6.38
C PRO A 18 -2.52 -19.43 -5.51
N LYS A 19 -2.65 -18.66 -4.41
CA LYS A 19 -3.80 -18.75 -3.52
C LYS A 19 -4.76 -17.61 -3.84
N GLY A 20 -6.05 -17.92 -3.97
CA GLY A 20 -7.11 -16.92 -4.11
C GLY A 20 -7.49 -16.35 -2.73
N ILE A 21 -7.18 -15.09 -2.51
CA ILE A 21 -7.51 -14.35 -1.29
C ILE A 21 -8.89 -13.72 -1.47
N LEU A 22 -9.83 -14.02 -0.57
CA LEU A 22 -11.16 -13.42 -0.57
C LEU A 22 -11.18 -12.17 0.28
N LEU A 23 -11.60 -11.05 -0.33
CA LEU A 23 -11.78 -9.77 0.34
C LEU A 23 -13.25 -9.32 0.24
N SER A 24 -13.80 -8.85 1.36
CA SER A 24 -15.17 -8.35 1.42
C SER A 24 -15.29 -6.87 0.99
N HIS A 25 -16.52 -6.43 0.77
CA HIS A 25 -16.82 -5.01 0.53
C HIS A 25 -16.35 -4.14 1.71
N GLU A 26 -16.63 -4.55 2.94
CA GLU A 26 -16.23 -3.84 4.16
C GLU A 26 -14.72 -3.64 4.24
N GLN A 27 -13.96 -4.70 4.00
CA GLN A 27 -12.49 -4.68 4.02
C GLN A 27 -11.92 -3.68 3.03
N LEU A 28 -12.36 -3.74 1.78
CA LEU A 28 -11.87 -2.89 0.71
C LEU A 28 -12.20 -1.42 0.94
N ILE A 29 -13.44 -1.11 1.32
CA ILE A 29 -13.91 0.26 1.49
C ILE A 29 -13.28 0.90 2.72
N ASN A 30 -13.27 0.21 3.88
CA ASN A 30 -12.72 0.78 5.11
C ASN A 30 -11.19 0.92 5.04
N ASN A 31 -10.49 -0.03 4.40
CA ASN A 31 -9.05 0.11 4.20
C ASN A 31 -8.71 1.28 3.25
N SER A 32 -9.49 1.46 2.18
CA SER A 32 -9.38 2.65 1.31
C SER A 32 -9.64 3.95 2.07
N ARG A 33 -10.68 3.98 2.90
CA ARG A 33 -11.02 5.16 3.71
C ARG A 33 -9.88 5.53 4.66
N ALA A 34 -9.32 4.56 5.38
CA ALA A 34 -8.19 4.78 6.27
C ALA A 34 -6.98 5.38 5.53
N MET A 35 -6.69 4.91 4.30
CA MET A 35 -5.64 5.49 3.48
C MET A 35 -5.98 6.90 3.00
N VAL A 36 -7.21 7.16 2.55
CA VAL A 36 -7.68 8.50 2.12
C VAL A 36 -7.53 9.51 3.25
N GLU A 37 -7.92 9.14 4.47
CA GLU A 37 -7.81 9.98 5.65
C GLU A 37 -6.34 10.24 6.04
N ALA A 38 -5.53 9.20 6.15
CA ALA A 38 -4.10 9.31 6.49
C ALA A 38 -3.29 10.12 5.47
N MET A 39 -3.70 10.08 4.20
CA MET A 39 -3.02 10.77 3.09
C MET A 39 -3.61 12.14 2.78
N HIS A 40 -4.61 12.59 3.52
CA HIS A 40 -5.33 13.84 3.30
C HIS A 40 -5.81 14.00 1.85
N TRP A 41 -6.29 12.91 1.25
CA TRP A 41 -6.80 12.90 -0.12
C TRP A 41 -8.25 13.39 -0.19
N GLY A 42 -8.63 14.04 -1.27
CA GLY A 42 -9.98 14.56 -1.42
C GLY A 42 -10.35 14.99 -2.84
N VAL A 43 -11.50 15.59 -2.97
CA VAL A 43 -12.18 15.90 -4.26
C VAL A 43 -11.38 16.78 -5.23
N SER A 44 -10.37 17.49 -4.76
CA SER A 44 -9.48 18.29 -5.61
C SER A 44 -8.32 17.47 -6.20
N ASP A 45 -8.15 16.22 -5.78
CA ASP A 45 -7.03 15.41 -6.19
C ASP A 45 -7.31 14.63 -7.47
N LYS A 46 -6.21 14.36 -8.19
CA LYS A 46 -6.16 13.51 -9.38
C LYS A 46 -5.08 12.47 -9.22
N MET A 47 -5.46 11.22 -9.09
CA MET A 47 -4.51 10.13 -8.90
C MET A 47 -4.06 9.52 -10.22
N CYS A 48 -2.74 9.51 -10.45
CA CYS A 48 -2.12 8.73 -11.51
C CYS A 48 -1.97 7.27 -11.05
N ILE A 49 -2.83 6.39 -11.52
CA ILE A 49 -2.82 4.96 -11.15
C ILE A 49 -1.92 4.21 -12.11
N THR A 50 -0.73 3.84 -11.64
CA THR A 50 0.32 3.18 -12.41
C THR A 50 0.52 1.71 -12.04
N VAL A 51 0.00 1.31 -10.88
CA VAL A 51 0.08 -0.06 -10.36
C VAL A 51 -1.04 -0.92 -10.96
N PRO A 52 -0.79 -2.22 -11.21
CA PRO A 52 -1.79 -3.08 -11.85
C PRO A 52 -3.08 -3.21 -11.04
N LEU A 53 -4.24 -3.12 -11.73
CA LEU A 53 -5.55 -3.20 -11.09
C LEU A 53 -5.92 -4.61 -10.60
N PHE A 54 -5.22 -5.64 -11.06
CA PHE A 54 -5.36 -7.01 -10.53
C PHE A 54 -4.58 -7.25 -9.22
N HIS A 55 -3.85 -6.24 -8.74
CA HIS A 55 -3.16 -6.26 -7.45
C HIS A 55 -3.90 -5.37 -6.45
N CYS A 56 -3.94 -5.77 -5.18
CA CYS A 56 -4.63 -5.02 -4.11
C CYS A 56 -4.17 -3.55 -4.01
N PHE A 57 -2.90 -3.25 -4.29
CA PHE A 57 -2.40 -1.88 -4.31
C PHE A 57 -3.09 -1.04 -5.40
N GLY A 58 -3.29 -1.60 -6.60
CA GLY A 58 -3.98 -0.89 -7.69
C GLY A 58 -5.49 -0.75 -7.48
N ILE A 59 -6.15 -1.82 -7.04
CA ILE A 59 -7.61 -1.76 -6.86
C ILE A 59 -7.98 -1.00 -5.59
N THR A 60 -7.39 -1.30 -4.43
CA THR A 60 -7.81 -0.71 -3.16
C THR A 60 -7.23 0.69 -2.95
N ALA A 61 -5.89 0.84 -2.97
CA ALA A 61 -5.22 2.14 -2.79
C ALA A 61 -5.24 3.03 -4.05
N GLY A 62 -5.75 2.51 -5.17
CA GLY A 62 -5.97 3.24 -6.41
C GLY A 62 -7.45 3.51 -6.64
N VAL A 63 -8.15 2.58 -7.30
CA VAL A 63 -9.52 2.81 -7.79
C VAL A 63 -10.50 3.07 -6.64
N ILE A 64 -10.55 2.18 -5.62
CA ILE A 64 -11.50 2.32 -4.52
C ILE A 64 -11.18 3.57 -3.67
N ALA A 65 -9.89 3.89 -3.47
CA ALA A 65 -9.49 5.12 -2.79
C ALA A 65 -9.98 6.37 -3.54
N CYS A 66 -9.89 6.39 -4.88
CA CYS A 66 -10.43 7.50 -5.66
C CYS A 66 -11.95 7.63 -5.52
N ILE A 67 -12.68 6.52 -5.55
CA ILE A 67 -14.14 6.52 -5.35
C ILE A 67 -14.49 7.01 -3.95
N THR A 68 -13.80 6.50 -2.92
CA THR A 68 -14.04 6.85 -1.51
C THR A 68 -13.72 8.32 -1.21
N GLY A 69 -12.63 8.85 -1.79
CA GLY A 69 -12.21 10.24 -1.63
C GLY A 69 -12.88 11.23 -2.61
N GLY A 70 -13.67 10.74 -3.58
CA GLY A 70 -14.27 11.57 -4.61
C GLY A 70 -13.27 12.18 -5.59
N MET A 71 -12.15 11.49 -5.83
CA MET A 71 -11.02 11.98 -6.63
C MET A 71 -11.13 11.59 -8.11
N ASP A 72 -10.50 12.38 -8.97
CA ASP A 72 -10.29 12.00 -10.36
C ASP A 72 -9.28 10.87 -10.51
N MET A 73 -9.49 9.97 -11.49
CA MET A 73 -8.59 8.86 -11.82
C MET A 73 -7.95 9.04 -13.20
N CYS A 74 -6.63 8.95 -13.26
CA CYS A 74 -5.89 8.80 -14.51
C CYS A 74 -5.29 7.39 -14.57
N LEU A 75 -5.91 6.48 -15.32
CA LEU A 75 -5.51 5.09 -15.44
C LEU A 75 -4.40 4.95 -16.49
N ILE A 76 -3.26 4.39 -16.08
CA ILE A 76 -2.15 4.03 -16.98
C ILE A 76 -2.23 2.53 -17.25
N PRO A 77 -2.48 2.09 -18.50
CA PRO A 77 -2.69 0.67 -18.81
C PRO A 77 -1.53 -0.25 -18.40
N TYR A 78 -0.30 0.27 -18.47
CA TYR A 78 0.91 -0.40 -18.02
C TYR A 78 1.99 0.65 -17.70
N PHE A 79 2.82 0.36 -16.72
CA PHE A 79 3.88 1.30 -16.29
C PHE A 79 4.92 1.50 -17.40
N ARG A 80 5.00 2.73 -17.90
CA ARG A 80 6.12 3.26 -18.67
C ARG A 80 6.40 4.67 -18.19
N THR A 81 7.65 4.98 -17.93
CA THR A 81 8.05 6.31 -17.43
C THR A 81 7.55 7.46 -18.29
N ALA A 82 7.51 7.29 -19.63
CA ALA A 82 6.96 8.29 -20.54
C ALA A 82 5.47 8.53 -20.27
N HIS A 83 4.67 7.46 -20.19
CA HIS A 83 3.21 7.58 -19.98
C HIS A 83 2.88 8.21 -18.63
N VAL A 84 3.68 7.89 -17.58
CA VAL A 84 3.48 8.48 -16.25
C VAL A 84 3.78 9.98 -16.28
N TRP A 85 4.90 10.38 -16.87
CA TRP A 85 5.24 11.78 -17.03
C TRP A 85 4.23 12.54 -17.88
N ASP A 86 3.79 11.95 -19.00
CA ASP A 86 2.77 12.56 -19.87
C ASP A 86 1.44 12.72 -19.11
N ALA A 87 1.06 11.76 -18.26
CA ALA A 87 -0.14 11.85 -17.42
C ALA A 87 -0.02 12.93 -16.35
N ILE A 88 1.13 13.01 -15.65
CA ILE A 88 1.39 14.04 -14.64
C ILE A 88 1.25 15.44 -15.27
N ASP A 89 1.83 15.67 -16.44
CA ASP A 89 1.81 16.98 -17.08
C ASP A 89 0.44 17.30 -17.71
N LYS A 90 -0.12 16.35 -18.49
CA LYS A 90 -1.32 16.59 -19.26
C LYS A 90 -2.58 16.70 -18.40
N TYR A 91 -2.66 15.85 -17.37
CA TYR A 91 -3.83 15.78 -16.48
C TYR A 91 -3.59 16.45 -15.13
N GLU A 92 -2.40 17.01 -14.91
CA GLU A 92 -2.03 17.71 -13.67
C GLU A 92 -2.27 16.83 -12.44
N CYS A 93 -1.82 15.56 -12.52
CA CYS A 93 -2.00 14.61 -11.43
C CYS A 93 -1.32 15.10 -10.14
N THR A 94 -2.04 14.98 -9.03
CA THR A 94 -1.59 15.43 -7.70
C THR A 94 -1.11 14.29 -6.83
N ILE A 95 -1.49 13.04 -7.17
CA ILE A 95 -1.15 11.84 -6.42
C ILE A 95 -0.48 10.83 -7.35
N LEU A 96 0.59 10.21 -6.85
CA LEU A 96 1.28 9.10 -7.50
C LEU A 96 1.59 8.02 -6.47
N ASN A 97 0.95 6.85 -6.60
CA ASN A 97 1.26 5.65 -5.84
C ASN A 97 2.17 4.72 -6.65
N GLY A 98 3.11 4.06 -6.01
CA GLY A 98 3.99 3.13 -6.72
C GLY A 98 4.91 2.33 -5.82
N VAL A 99 5.59 1.35 -6.44
CA VAL A 99 6.68 0.63 -5.80
C VAL A 99 7.99 1.41 -5.95
N PRO A 100 9.01 1.21 -5.10
CA PRO A 100 10.28 1.96 -5.16
C PRO A 100 10.91 1.98 -6.55
N SER A 101 10.94 0.84 -7.25
CA SER A 101 11.50 0.76 -8.59
C SER A 101 10.80 1.64 -9.63
N MET A 102 9.48 1.89 -9.48
CA MET A 102 8.74 2.80 -10.35
C MET A 102 9.20 4.26 -10.14
N PHE A 103 9.29 4.70 -8.89
CA PHE A 103 9.79 6.05 -8.58
C PHE A 103 11.23 6.24 -9.04
N LEU A 104 12.11 5.29 -8.76
CA LEU A 104 13.51 5.35 -9.22
C LEU A 104 13.61 5.38 -10.74
N ALA A 105 12.78 4.64 -11.46
CA ALA A 105 12.73 4.68 -12.92
C ALA A 105 12.28 6.05 -13.46
N LEU A 106 11.42 6.78 -12.73
CA LEU A 106 11.00 8.13 -13.11
C LEU A 106 12.12 9.15 -12.95
N ILE A 107 12.98 9.02 -11.94
CA ILE A 107 13.96 10.02 -11.58
C ILE A 107 15.37 9.74 -12.15
N ARG A 108 15.76 8.46 -12.29
CA ARG A 108 17.13 8.08 -12.69
C ARG A 108 17.35 7.98 -14.18
N LYS A 109 16.29 7.97 -15.00
CA LYS A 109 16.49 7.96 -16.47
C LYS A 109 17.01 9.30 -16.96
N PRO A 110 18.13 9.34 -17.74
CA PRO A 110 18.74 10.60 -18.20
C PRO A 110 17.77 11.53 -18.94
N LYS A 111 16.84 10.95 -19.72
CA LYS A 111 15.80 11.71 -20.44
C LYS A 111 14.91 12.57 -19.51
N TYR A 112 14.76 12.18 -18.25
CA TYR A 112 13.92 12.85 -17.27
C TYR A 112 14.71 13.49 -16.13
N ALA A 113 16.04 13.52 -16.25
CA ALA A 113 16.89 14.21 -15.30
C ALA A 113 16.50 15.70 -15.27
N GLY A 114 16.22 16.23 -14.09
CA GLY A 114 15.80 17.63 -13.93
C GLY A 114 14.31 17.91 -14.19
N ARG A 115 13.50 16.95 -14.70
CA ARG A 115 12.06 17.18 -14.89
C ARG A 115 11.35 17.39 -13.56
N GLN A 116 10.50 18.38 -13.45
CA GLN A 116 9.74 18.74 -12.26
C GLN A 116 8.32 18.24 -12.36
N ALA A 117 7.69 17.99 -11.21
CA ALA A 117 6.28 17.61 -11.08
C ALA A 117 5.62 18.47 -9.99
N PRO A 118 5.44 19.79 -10.23
CA PRO A 118 5.01 20.74 -9.20
C PRO A 118 3.63 20.42 -8.62
N ASN A 119 2.78 19.72 -9.35
CA ASN A 119 1.43 19.37 -8.93
C ASN A 119 1.39 18.10 -8.05
N LEU A 120 2.43 17.25 -8.08
CA LEU A 120 2.47 16.06 -7.23
C LEU A 120 2.68 16.47 -5.77
N ARG A 121 1.61 16.32 -4.98
CA ARG A 121 1.61 16.68 -3.56
C ARG A 121 1.62 15.48 -2.61
N SER A 122 1.25 14.28 -3.09
CA SER A 122 1.07 13.11 -2.22
C SER A 122 1.30 11.79 -2.95
N GLY A 123 1.61 10.75 -2.19
CA GLY A 123 1.68 9.38 -2.71
C GLY A 123 2.11 8.36 -1.66
N ILE A 124 1.79 7.10 -1.96
CA ILE A 124 2.21 5.94 -1.17
C ILE A 124 3.34 5.21 -1.92
N ILE A 125 4.41 4.90 -1.19
CA ILE A 125 5.47 4.00 -1.64
C ILE A 125 5.41 2.70 -0.83
N ALA A 126 5.13 1.58 -1.52
CA ALA A 126 4.88 0.30 -0.86
C ALA A 126 5.14 -0.88 -1.81
N GLY A 127 4.88 -2.11 -1.34
CA GLY A 127 4.90 -3.33 -2.15
C GLY A 127 6.28 -3.98 -2.33
N SER A 128 7.35 -3.32 -1.92
CA SER A 128 8.69 -3.92 -1.80
C SER A 128 9.56 -3.07 -0.86
N PRO A 129 10.67 -3.63 -0.34
CA PRO A 129 11.63 -2.86 0.45
C PRO A 129 12.18 -1.66 -0.34
N CYS A 130 12.37 -0.55 0.36
CA CYS A 130 13.04 0.66 -0.14
C CYS A 130 14.21 0.98 0.81
N THR A 131 15.39 1.23 0.27
CA THR A 131 16.49 1.67 1.12
C THR A 131 16.27 3.11 1.57
N PRO A 132 16.78 3.53 2.75
CA PRO A 132 16.67 4.93 3.19
C PRO A 132 17.25 5.91 2.17
N GLU A 133 18.36 5.56 1.52
CA GLU A 133 19.02 6.37 0.51
C GLU A 133 18.12 6.59 -0.71
N ASP A 134 17.50 5.51 -1.22
CA ASP A 134 16.58 5.56 -2.36
C ASP A 134 15.33 6.40 -2.03
N PHE A 135 14.76 6.19 -0.84
CA PHE A 135 13.60 6.96 -0.38
C PHE A 135 13.90 8.45 -0.31
N LEU A 136 15.02 8.83 0.33
CA LEU A 136 15.44 10.22 0.44
C LEU A 136 15.82 10.83 -0.92
N GLU A 137 16.35 10.06 -1.87
CA GLU A 137 16.58 10.51 -3.24
C GLU A 137 15.26 10.86 -3.92
N ILE A 138 14.23 10.02 -3.78
CA ILE A 138 12.90 10.27 -4.34
C ILE A 138 12.28 11.53 -3.73
N CYS A 139 12.35 11.68 -2.39
CA CYS A 139 11.84 12.88 -1.71
C CYS A 139 12.54 14.17 -2.17
N ARG A 140 13.87 14.15 -2.31
CA ARG A 140 14.62 15.31 -2.86
C ARG A 140 14.20 15.65 -4.27
N ARG A 141 13.77 14.65 -5.04
CA ARG A 141 13.36 14.83 -6.43
C ARG A 141 11.95 15.37 -6.57
N PHE A 142 11.08 15.07 -5.62
CA PHE A 142 9.70 15.54 -5.53
C PHE A 142 9.47 16.30 -4.20
N PRO A 143 10.09 17.47 -4.02
CA PRO A 143 10.14 18.15 -2.71
C PRO A 143 8.78 18.63 -2.19
N GLN A 144 7.77 18.76 -3.07
CA GLN A 144 6.40 19.13 -2.68
C GLN A 144 5.55 17.90 -2.32
N MET A 145 6.05 16.69 -2.61
CA MET A 145 5.30 15.47 -2.44
C MET A 145 5.46 14.91 -1.02
N HIS A 146 4.37 14.85 -0.29
CA HIS A 146 4.30 14.03 0.92
C HIS A 146 4.24 12.54 0.51
N LEU A 147 5.40 11.90 0.49
CA LEU A 147 5.54 10.48 0.15
C LEU A 147 5.56 9.66 1.43
N GLN A 148 4.57 8.77 1.62
CA GLN A 148 4.46 7.93 2.79
C GLN A 148 4.78 6.46 2.46
N PRO A 149 5.77 5.87 3.16
CA PRO A 149 5.91 4.43 3.21
C PRO A 149 4.67 3.78 3.84
N SER A 150 4.28 2.63 3.30
CA SER A 150 3.20 1.82 3.84
C SER A 150 3.59 0.36 3.83
N TYR A 151 3.17 -0.37 4.87
CA TYR A 151 3.33 -1.81 5.00
C TYR A 151 1.99 -2.52 4.98
N GLY A 152 1.98 -3.67 4.31
CA GLY A 152 0.85 -4.57 4.28
C GLY A 152 0.99 -5.63 3.20
N GLN A 153 -0.05 -6.41 3.03
CA GLN A 153 -0.12 -7.51 2.09
C GLN A 153 -1.55 -7.71 1.58
N THR A 154 -1.74 -8.54 0.56
CA THR A 154 -3.07 -8.76 -0.03
C THR A 154 -4.07 -9.26 1.01
N GLU A 155 -3.62 -10.12 1.93
CA GLU A 155 -4.40 -10.66 3.03
C GLU A 155 -4.88 -9.61 4.05
N THR A 156 -4.43 -8.35 3.91
CA THR A 156 -4.81 -7.22 4.78
C THR A 156 -5.37 -6.01 4.03
N SER A 157 -5.81 -6.17 2.80
CA SER A 157 -6.70 -5.29 2.00
C SER A 157 -6.19 -3.93 1.47
N PRO A 158 -4.94 -3.57 1.27
CA PRO A 158 -3.63 -4.13 1.61
C PRO A 158 -2.95 -3.51 2.83
N CYS A 159 -3.45 -2.38 3.38
CA CYS A 159 -2.72 -1.55 4.34
C CYS A 159 -2.87 -2.07 5.77
N ILE A 160 -1.75 -2.21 6.47
CA ILE A 160 -1.65 -2.45 7.91
C ILE A 160 -1.14 -1.19 8.61
N ALA A 161 -0.10 -0.58 8.05
CA ALA A 161 0.55 0.60 8.61
C ALA A 161 0.93 1.59 7.51
N ILE A 162 0.95 2.87 7.86
CA ILE A 162 1.33 3.96 6.98
C ILE A 162 2.05 5.03 7.80
N ALA A 163 3.06 5.69 7.21
CA ALA A 163 3.78 6.77 7.87
C ALA A 163 2.88 7.99 8.05
N ASP A 164 3.08 8.73 9.14
CA ASP A 164 2.32 9.95 9.40
C ASP A 164 2.65 11.03 8.38
N TRP A 165 1.65 11.86 8.09
CA TRP A 165 1.77 12.94 7.11
C TRP A 165 2.89 13.91 7.48
N ASP A 166 2.99 14.28 8.75
CA ASP A 166 3.91 15.29 9.26
C ASP A 166 5.29 14.75 9.68
N ASP A 167 5.50 13.42 9.62
CA ASP A 167 6.80 12.85 9.92
C ASP A 167 7.90 13.39 9.00
N PRO A 168 9.09 13.71 9.52
CA PRO A 168 10.25 14.03 8.71
C PRO A 168 10.61 12.88 7.75
N ASN A 169 11.14 13.22 6.58
CA ASN A 169 11.53 12.20 5.59
C ASN A 169 12.57 11.20 6.12
N GLU A 170 13.43 11.62 7.05
CA GLU A 170 14.43 10.77 7.71
C GLU A 170 13.77 9.69 8.58
N VAL A 171 12.64 10.01 9.23
CA VAL A 171 11.84 9.07 10.01
C VAL A 171 11.11 8.12 9.06
N LYS A 172 10.45 8.66 8.02
CA LYS A 172 9.77 7.89 6.97
C LYS A 172 10.71 6.91 6.27
N ALA A 173 11.98 7.29 6.07
CA ALA A 173 12.97 6.45 5.38
C ALA A 173 13.29 5.14 6.10
N VAL A 174 13.06 5.05 7.40
CA VAL A 174 13.41 3.89 8.25
C VAL A 174 12.22 3.25 8.95
N SER A 175 11.00 3.68 8.65
CA SER A 175 9.78 3.21 9.28
C SER A 175 8.68 2.97 8.26
N ALA A 176 7.80 2.00 8.53
CA ALA A 176 6.54 1.83 7.81
C ALA A 176 5.38 2.63 8.44
N GLY A 177 5.67 3.44 9.46
CA GLY A 177 4.70 4.27 10.14
C GLY A 177 3.94 3.57 11.26
N HIS A 178 2.70 3.99 11.45
CA HIS A 178 1.81 3.52 12.50
C HIS A 178 0.70 2.64 11.94
N VAL A 179 0.21 1.73 12.77
CA VAL A 179 -0.93 0.87 12.43
C VAL A 179 -2.15 1.75 12.18
N ILE A 180 -2.87 1.49 11.10
CA ILE A 180 -4.07 2.24 10.74
C ILE A 180 -5.18 2.08 11.78
N GLU A 181 -6.10 3.03 11.83
CA GLU A 181 -7.17 3.07 12.81
C GLU A 181 -8.05 1.79 12.77
N HIS A 182 -8.48 1.33 13.93
CA HIS A 182 -9.29 0.10 14.13
C HIS A 182 -8.61 -1.21 13.71
N VAL A 183 -7.30 -1.20 13.46
CA VAL A 183 -6.47 -2.38 13.24
C VAL A 183 -5.52 -2.55 14.41
N LYS A 184 -5.26 -3.79 14.82
CA LYS A 184 -4.29 -4.13 15.84
C LYS A 184 -3.14 -4.90 15.22
N ALA A 185 -1.93 -4.62 15.65
CA ALA A 185 -0.75 -5.41 15.31
C ALA A 185 0.02 -5.78 16.57
N ARG A 186 0.60 -6.96 16.56
CA ARG A 186 1.56 -7.41 17.59
C ARG A 186 2.77 -8.03 16.92
N ILE A 187 3.89 -7.99 17.61
CA ILE A 187 5.12 -8.67 17.17
C ILE A 187 5.38 -9.82 18.13
N VAL A 188 5.48 -11.03 17.60
CA VAL A 188 5.64 -12.24 18.40
C VAL A 188 6.93 -12.98 18.04
N ASP A 189 7.50 -13.66 19.00
CA ASP A 189 8.64 -14.55 18.79
C ASP A 189 8.22 -15.74 17.92
N PHE A 190 9.03 -16.07 16.92
CA PHE A 190 8.73 -17.12 15.93
C PHE A 190 8.59 -18.52 16.54
N GLY A 191 9.28 -18.82 17.63
CA GLY A 191 9.28 -20.14 18.26
C GLY A 191 8.20 -20.32 19.31
N THR A 192 7.94 -19.26 20.09
CA THR A 192 7.02 -19.31 21.24
C THR A 192 5.67 -18.69 20.99
N GLY A 193 5.52 -17.87 19.97
CA GLY A 193 4.30 -17.11 19.69
C GLY A 193 3.96 -16.03 20.72
N LYS A 194 4.87 -15.75 21.68
CA LYS A 194 4.66 -14.71 22.69
C LYS A 194 5.11 -13.36 22.17
N GLU A 195 4.41 -12.31 22.59
CA GLU A 195 4.81 -10.94 22.25
C GLU A 195 6.23 -10.61 22.70
N VAL A 196 6.97 -9.93 21.85
CA VAL A 196 8.33 -9.48 22.13
C VAL A 196 8.36 -8.00 22.53
N PRO A 197 9.31 -7.60 23.39
CA PRO A 197 9.47 -6.18 23.74
C PRO A 197 9.85 -5.33 22.52
N ALA A 198 9.55 -4.02 22.61
CA ALA A 198 9.97 -3.06 21.60
C ALA A 198 11.48 -3.14 21.29
N GLY A 199 11.83 -3.05 20.01
CA GLY A 199 13.22 -3.17 19.53
C GLY A 199 13.68 -4.62 19.29
N LYS A 200 12.83 -5.61 19.46
CA LYS A 200 13.10 -7.02 19.09
C LYS A 200 12.39 -7.39 17.80
N ASN A 201 13.06 -8.19 16.99
CA ASN A 201 12.47 -8.73 15.76
C ASN A 201 11.54 -9.91 16.07
N GLY A 202 10.49 -10.04 15.28
CA GLY A 202 9.54 -11.15 15.36
C GLY A 202 8.59 -11.17 14.19
N GLU A 203 7.64 -12.11 14.21
CA GLU A 203 6.54 -12.19 13.25
C GLU A 203 5.51 -11.10 13.56
N ILE A 204 5.10 -10.35 12.54
CA ILE A 204 3.99 -9.41 12.69
C ILE A 204 2.68 -10.21 12.60
N GLN A 205 1.81 -10.02 13.56
CA GLN A 205 0.45 -10.56 13.53
C GLN A 205 -0.55 -9.42 13.58
N VAL A 206 -1.65 -9.56 12.81
CA VAL A 206 -2.63 -8.50 12.58
C VAL A 206 -4.04 -9.00 12.90
N GLN A 207 -4.84 -8.15 13.54
CA GLN A 207 -6.26 -8.37 13.78
C GLN A 207 -7.03 -7.09 13.51
N GLY A 208 -8.08 -7.15 12.71
CA GLY A 208 -8.92 -6.00 12.39
C GLY A 208 -9.82 -6.24 11.20
N TYR A 209 -10.60 -5.24 10.88
CA TYR A 209 -11.54 -5.27 9.76
C TYR A 209 -10.85 -5.50 8.40
N ASN A 210 -9.56 -5.19 8.29
CA ASN A 210 -8.79 -5.29 7.05
C ASN A 210 -8.31 -6.71 6.73
N VAL A 211 -8.44 -7.65 7.66
CA VAL A 211 -7.98 -9.04 7.50
C VAL A 211 -8.93 -9.82 6.60
N MET A 212 -8.39 -10.52 5.60
CA MET A 212 -9.13 -11.30 4.59
C MET A 212 -10.17 -12.27 5.19
N LEU A 213 -11.16 -12.63 4.40
CA LEU A 213 -12.10 -13.71 4.74
C LEU A 213 -11.42 -15.09 4.76
N GLY A 214 -10.34 -15.23 4.02
CA GLY A 214 -9.53 -16.44 3.94
C GLY A 214 -9.07 -16.75 2.52
N TYR A 215 -8.29 -17.82 2.39
CA TYR A 215 -7.94 -18.41 1.09
C TYR A 215 -9.09 -19.29 0.59
N TYR A 216 -9.51 -19.05 -0.63
CA TYR A 216 -10.63 -19.74 -1.26
C TYR A 216 -10.35 -21.25 -1.43
N HIS A 217 -11.24 -22.07 -0.87
CA HIS A 217 -11.14 -23.55 -0.88
C HIS A 217 -9.81 -24.14 -0.39
N LEU A 218 -9.10 -23.44 0.53
CA LEU A 218 -7.82 -23.89 1.09
C LEU A 218 -7.87 -23.96 2.64
N PRO A 219 -8.66 -24.86 3.24
CA PRO A 219 -8.86 -24.91 4.69
C PRO A 219 -7.55 -25.12 5.48
N GLU A 220 -6.65 -25.96 4.95
CA GLU A 220 -5.36 -26.19 5.59
C GLU A 220 -4.44 -24.97 5.58
N ALA A 221 -4.50 -24.15 4.52
CA ALA A 221 -3.75 -22.89 4.47
C ALA A 221 -4.33 -21.86 5.43
N ASN A 222 -5.67 -21.81 5.54
CA ASN A 222 -6.36 -20.95 6.50
C ASN A 222 -6.00 -21.35 7.95
N ALA A 223 -6.01 -22.64 8.28
CA ALA A 223 -5.63 -23.11 9.61
C ALA A 223 -4.17 -22.78 10.00
N LYS A 224 -3.28 -22.60 9.02
CA LYS A 224 -1.87 -22.23 9.26
C LYS A 224 -1.66 -20.74 9.44
N VAL A 225 -2.44 -19.91 8.73
CA VAL A 225 -2.22 -18.45 8.70
C VAL A 225 -3.00 -17.72 9.79
N PHE A 226 -4.10 -18.31 10.30
CA PHE A 226 -4.82 -17.77 11.44
C PHE A 226 -4.40 -18.46 12.74
N THR A 227 -4.23 -17.68 13.79
CA THR A 227 -4.02 -18.19 15.15
C THR A 227 -5.37 -18.59 15.78
N GLU A 228 -5.34 -19.39 16.84
CA GLU A 228 -6.56 -19.80 17.58
C GLU A 228 -7.30 -18.59 18.17
N ASP A 229 -6.60 -17.51 18.52
CA ASP A 229 -7.15 -16.26 19.04
C ASP A 229 -7.49 -15.23 17.94
N GLY A 230 -7.50 -15.65 16.66
CA GLY A 230 -8.03 -14.88 15.53
C GLY A 230 -7.08 -13.84 14.95
N TRP A 231 -5.77 -13.97 15.12
CA TRP A 231 -4.78 -13.14 14.47
C TRP A 231 -4.32 -13.74 13.15
N LEU A 232 -4.11 -12.89 12.15
CA LEU A 232 -3.45 -13.24 10.90
C LEU A 232 -1.92 -13.15 11.09
N ARG A 233 -1.21 -14.21 10.74
CA ARG A 233 0.26 -14.23 10.63
C ARG A 233 0.69 -13.61 9.30
N THR A 234 1.69 -12.72 9.29
CA THR A 234 2.14 -12.03 8.07
C THR A 234 3.51 -12.47 7.61
#